data_e7141d24bb97a98d85afefe07478970f
#
_entry.id   e7141d24bb97a98d85afefe07478970f
#
_cell.length_a   1.000
_cell.length_b   1.000
_cell.length_c   1.000
_cell.angle_alpha   90.00
_cell.angle_beta   90.00
_cell.angle_gamma   90.00
#
_symmetry.space_group_name_H-M   'P 1'
#
loop_
_entity.id
_entity.type
_entity.pdbx_description
1 polymer ?
#
loop_
_entity_poly.entity_id
_entity_poly.type
_entity_poly.pdbx_seq_one_letter_code
_entity_poly.pdbx_strand_id
1 'polypeptide(L)'
;MVDINKLIQEKENIHLEAKSAESKLPKSFWESYSAFANTDGGIILLGVKEDNCSKKLIVNGVLKPEAIISDIWNTLNNRQKVSSNILINEQIYSIEFQNKTVVVVEVPRAERYDRPVYVGQNINQGTYRRNNDGDYKCSNSEIKSMLRDQSDKSSDNTVLENLELNSFCNDSIKKYRMMFNNLKPNHVWSSLTNQEFLLKIGAARISQKDGIIHPTLAGLIFFGYYNEIINELPFYFLDYREHLSQDIRWTDRVCSSDSDWSGNIFDFYFRIINKLTTEVKKPFKLNKKLQRIDDTLIHSSIREVLANALIHADYYGTRGIVIEKTCDSIQVSNPGNFRIPINEAIAGGISDARNSRIFNMFSLIDVGERSGMGLCNLFNVWEQNNLVKPVVSETITPVERVTIELKFVQSKEIKNTARTAQSAQNSLNSIEIEILKAVSETPNITQKALSSKLNIKQTTIRFYIDKLQSKHLLIRVGSNRSGYWKTNNQ
;
A
#
# COMPACT_ATOMS: atom_id res chain seq x y z
N MET A 1 -12.46 18.32 17.07
CA MET A 1 -12.50 17.80 18.47
C MET A 1 -12.93 16.36 18.41
N VAL A 2 -12.15 15.48 18.97
CA VAL A 2 -12.36 14.02 18.91
C VAL A 2 -13.48 13.60 19.87
N ASP A 3 -14.27 12.59 19.49
CA ASP A 3 -15.28 11.99 20.40
C ASP A 3 -14.61 11.05 21.40
N ILE A 4 -14.35 11.56 22.60
CA ILE A 4 -13.70 10.81 23.68
C ILE A 4 -14.52 9.60 24.13
N ASN A 5 -15.87 9.64 24.02
CA ASN A 5 -16.72 8.51 24.41
C ASN A 5 -16.47 7.30 23.50
N LYS A 6 -16.22 7.56 22.23
CA LYS A 6 -15.90 6.53 21.25
C LYS A 6 -14.48 5.98 21.50
N LEU A 7 -13.49 6.86 21.70
CA LEU A 7 -12.10 6.44 21.90
C LEU A 7 -11.88 5.58 23.12
N ILE A 8 -12.55 5.91 24.26
CA ILE A 8 -12.43 5.13 25.51
C ILE A 8 -13.04 3.72 25.38
N GLN A 9 -13.95 3.50 24.44
CA GLN A 9 -14.50 2.17 24.15
C GLN A 9 -13.58 1.33 23.26
N GLU A 10 -12.62 1.95 22.59
CA GLU A 10 -11.61 1.26 21.78
C GLU A 10 -10.51 0.67 22.68
N LYS A 11 -9.64 -0.15 22.09
CA LYS A 11 -8.37 -0.60 22.68
C LYS A 11 -7.24 0.21 22.06
N GLU A 12 -6.07 0.19 22.69
CA GLU A 12 -4.86 0.68 22.01
C GLU A 12 -4.70 -0.01 20.67
N ASN A 13 -4.31 0.77 19.67
CA ASN A 13 -4.19 0.31 18.30
C ASN A 13 -3.16 1.17 17.54
N ILE A 14 -3.08 0.99 16.23
CA ILE A 14 -2.13 1.70 15.38
C ILE A 14 -2.29 3.24 15.42
N HIS A 15 -3.46 3.77 15.80
CA HIS A 15 -3.77 5.19 15.86
C HIS A 15 -4.17 5.70 17.25
N LEU A 16 -4.15 4.85 18.28
CA LEU A 16 -4.56 5.22 19.62
C LEU A 16 -3.59 4.68 20.67
N GLU A 17 -3.13 5.56 21.56
CA GLU A 17 -2.27 5.25 22.69
C GLU A 17 -2.79 5.91 23.95
N ALA A 18 -2.74 5.21 25.09
CA ALA A 18 -3.16 5.71 26.40
C ALA A 18 -1.98 5.74 27.37
N LYS A 19 -1.84 6.84 28.11
CA LYS A 19 -0.80 7.02 29.13
C LYS A 19 -1.41 7.55 30.44
N SER A 20 -1.07 6.95 31.55
CA SER A 20 -1.68 7.34 32.84
C SER A 20 -1.35 8.75 33.33
N ALA A 21 -0.27 9.34 32.98
CA ALA A 21 0.15 10.77 33.15
C ALA A 21 -0.55 11.58 34.29
N GLU A 22 -0.89 10.98 35.42
CA GLU A 22 -1.69 11.63 36.49
C GLU A 22 -1.04 12.89 37.06
N SER A 23 0.28 12.86 37.32
CA SER A 23 1.02 13.97 37.92
C SER A 23 2.12 14.55 37.05
N LYS A 24 2.68 13.78 36.14
CA LYS A 24 3.77 14.16 35.22
C LYS A 24 3.72 13.38 33.92
N LEU A 25 4.31 13.96 32.89
CA LEU A 25 4.44 13.33 31.58
C LEU A 25 5.36 12.11 31.64
N PRO A 26 4.92 10.90 31.27
CA PRO A 26 5.78 9.72 31.22
C PRO A 26 6.80 9.82 30.08
N LYS A 27 8.02 9.28 30.29
CA LYS A 27 9.07 9.30 29.25
C LYS A 27 8.65 8.61 27.97
N SER A 28 7.85 7.55 28.06
CA SER A 28 7.32 6.80 26.92
C SER A 28 6.36 7.60 26.03
N PHE A 29 5.88 8.77 26.50
CA PHE A 29 5.11 9.69 25.65
C PHE A 29 5.90 10.11 24.39
N TRP A 30 7.18 10.38 24.55
CA TRP A 30 8.04 10.82 23.44
C TRP A 30 8.32 9.73 22.43
N GLU A 31 8.37 8.48 22.88
CA GLU A 31 8.48 7.31 21.99
C GLU A 31 7.24 7.18 21.12
N SER A 32 6.03 7.33 21.72
CA SER A 32 4.75 7.32 21.00
C SER A 32 4.61 8.52 20.05
N TYR A 33 5.04 9.72 20.48
CA TYR A 33 5.08 10.90 19.62
C TYR A 33 5.93 10.65 18.36
N SER A 34 7.17 10.16 18.54
CA SER A 34 8.05 9.81 17.43
C SER A 34 7.43 8.72 16.55
N ALA A 35 6.86 7.69 17.16
CA ALA A 35 6.26 6.57 16.43
C ALA A 35 5.07 7.01 15.57
N PHE A 36 4.15 7.80 16.10
CA PHE A 36 3.02 8.33 15.33
C PHE A 36 3.48 9.29 14.22
N ALA A 37 4.40 10.21 14.53
CA ALA A 37 4.95 11.14 13.57
C ALA A 37 5.62 10.45 12.36
N ASN A 38 6.31 9.35 12.58
CA ASN A 38 7.00 8.59 11.54
C ASN A 38 6.13 7.54 10.82
N THR A 39 4.88 7.32 11.31
CA THR A 39 3.97 6.32 10.70
C THR A 39 2.76 7.03 10.09
N ASP A 40 1.57 6.83 10.63
CA ASP A 40 0.31 7.36 10.05
C ASP A 40 -0.39 8.37 10.96
N GLY A 41 0.34 8.91 11.94
CA GLY A 41 -0.25 9.74 12.96
C GLY A 41 -1.08 8.93 13.95
N GLY A 42 -1.66 9.63 14.95
CA GLY A 42 -2.51 9.01 15.96
C GLY A 42 -2.85 9.95 17.09
N ILE A 43 -3.57 9.44 18.08
CA ILE A 43 -4.02 10.16 19.24
C ILE A 43 -3.38 9.57 20.49
N ILE A 44 -2.79 10.42 21.33
CA ILE A 44 -2.30 10.04 22.65
C ILE A 44 -3.24 10.61 23.70
N LEU A 45 -3.82 9.74 24.52
CA LEU A 45 -4.68 10.12 25.66
C LEU A 45 -3.86 10.10 26.94
N LEU A 46 -3.72 11.26 27.62
CA LEU A 46 -3.05 11.38 28.89
C LEU A 46 -4.08 11.44 30.02
N GLY A 47 -3.84 10.72 31.10
CA GLY A 47 -4.81 10.48 32.18
C GLY A 47 -5.71 9.28 31.90
N VAL A 48 -5.32 8.42 30.96
CA VAL A 48 -6.01 7.17 30.64
C VAL A 48 -5.00 6.03 30.72
N LYS A 49 -5.42 4.90 31.24
CA LYS A 49 -4.59 3.69 31.39
C LYS A 49 -5.31 2.49 30.77
N GLU A 50 -4.58 1.68 30.05
CA GLU A 50 -5.07 0.38 29.61
C GLU A 50 -5.05 -0.62 30.78
N ASP A 51 -6.14 -1.31 31.02
CA ASP A 51 -6.20 -2.40 31.98
C ASP A 51 -5.53 -3.66 31.42
N ASN A 52 -4.55 -4.16 32.14
CA ASN A 52 -3.72 -5.30 31.70
C ASN A 52 -4.53 -6.58 31.42
N CYS A 53 -5.65 -6.79 32.13
CA CYS A 53 -6.45 -8.01 32.02
C CYS A 53 -7.54 -7.90 30.96
N SER A 54 -8.32 -6.82 30.98
CA SER A 54 -9.48 -6.63 30.08
C SER A 54 -9.12 -5.91 28.77
N LYS A 55 -7.94 -5.30 28.70
CA LYS A 55 -7.51 -4.42 27.59
C LYS A 55 -8.46 -3.23 27.36
N LYS A 56 -9.23 -2.84 28.37
CA LYS A 56 -10.11 -1.67 28.33
C LYS A 56 -9.38 -0.43 28.80
N LEU A 57 -9.73 0.70 28.25
CA LEU A 57 -9.20 1.99 28.68
C LEU A 57 -9.96 2.48 29.93
N ILE A 58 -9.21 2.81 30.97
CA ILE A 58 -9.73 3.32 32.25
C ILE A 58 -9.23 4.75 32.42
N VAL A 59 -10.15 5.68 32.64
CA VAL A 59 -9.81 7.08 32.86
C VAL A 59 -9.41 7.30 34.32
N ASN A 60 -8.16 7.68 34.58
CA ASN A 60 -7.61 8.07 35.87
C ASN A 60 -7.68 9.58 36.10
N GLY A 61 -7.54 10.34 34.99
CA GLY A 61 -7.50 11.80 34.96
C GLY A 61 -6.09 12.35 35.20
N VAL A 62 -5.91 13.61 34.80
CA VAL A 62 -4.69 14.42 34.96
C VAL A 62 -4.95 15.47 36.05
N LEU A 63 -4.07 15.53 37.07
CA LEU A 63 -4.24 16.48 38.20
C LEU A 63 -3.93 17.94 37.81
N LYS A 64 -2.95 18.14 36.90
CA LYS A 64 -2.48 19.47 36.48
C LYS A 64 -2.34 19.51 34.96
N PRO A 65 -3.45 19.58 34.21
CA PRO A 65 -3.44 19.49 32.74
C PRO A 65 -2.62 20.60 32.10
N GLU A 66 -2.75 21.85 32.58
CA GLU A 66 -2.00 23.01 32.04
C GLU A 66 -0.48 22.85 32.20
N ALA A 67 -0.03 22.30 33.34
CA ALA A 67 1.39 22.05 33.57
C ALA A 67 1.94 20.97 32.62
N ILE A 68 1.17 19.91 32.36
CA ILE A 68 1.54 18.86 31.38
C ILE A 68 1.57 19.44 29.96
N ILE A 69 0.58 20.22 29.55
CA ILE A 69 0.53 20.86 28.22
C ILE A 69 1.75 21.80 28.06
N SER A 70 2.07 22.58 29.09
CA SER A 70 3.23 23.46 29.06
C SER A 70 4.54 22.69 28.97
N ASP A 71 4.69 21.55 29.66
CA ASP A 71 5.89 20.68 29.58
C ASP A 71 6.04 20.05 28.20
N ILE A 72 4.93 19.65 27.57
CA ILE A 72 4.92 19.15 26.19
C ILE A 72 5.45 20.22 25.23
N TRP A 73 4.90 21.45 25.27
CA TRP A 73 5.35 22.55 24.39
C TRP A 73 6.81 22.94 24.62
N ASN A 74 7.25 23.01 25.88
CA ASN A 74 8.63 23.33 26.22
C ASN A 74 9.61 22.27 25.71
N THR A 75 9.19 21.00 25.70
CA THR A 75 10.02 19.91 25.19
C THR A 75 10.02 19.86 23.67
N LEU A 76 8.88 20.02 23.01
CA LEU A 76 8.75 20.07 21.54
C LEU A 76 9.59 21.19 20.92
N ASN A 77 9.67 22.34 21.57
CA ASN A 77 10.47 23.48 21.11
C ASN A 77 11.98 23.35 21.45
N ASN A 78 12.38 22.28 22.13
CA ASN A 78 13.78 22.02 22.44
C ASN A 78 14.36 20.96 21.49
N ARG A 79 15.06 21.38 20.45
CA ARG A 79 15.66 20.50 19.43
C ARG A 79 16.72 19.52 19.97
N GLN A 80 17.20 19.70 21.20
CA GLN A 80 18.06 18.71 21.84
C GLN A 80 17.26 17.53 22.43
N LYS A 81 15.96 17.72 22.64
CA LYS A 81 15.05 16.70 23.17
C LYS A 81 14.20 16.03 22.09
N VAL A 82 13.70 16.81 21.12
CA VAL A 82 12.91 16.32 20.00
C VAL A 82 13.37 17.01 18.71
N SER A 83 13.59 16.26 17.67
CA SER A 83 14.18 16.75 16.40
C SER A 83 13.28 17.76 15.67
N SER A 84 11.97 17.57 15.68
CA SER A 84 11.01 18.44 15.01
C SER A 84 9.73 18.55 15.82
N ASN A 85 9.20 19.77 15.91
CA ASN A 85 7.86 20.04 16.42
C ASN A 85 6.89 20.10 15.23
N ILE A 86 5.99 19.12 15.13
CA ILE A 86 5.01 19.01 14.05
C ILE A 86 3.59 19.33 14.51
N LEU A 87 3.41 19.73 15.79
CA LEU A 87 2.10 20.03 16.35
C LEU A 87 1.75 21.52 16.25
N ILE A 88 0.47 21.79 16.07
CA ILE A 88 -0.14 23.12 16.19
C ILE A 88 -0.96 23.20 17.47
N ASN A 89 -1.30 24.43 17.89
CA ASN A 89 -1.96 24.68 19.17
C ASN A 89 -3.27 23.91 19.37
N GLU A 90 -4.03 23.73 18.30
CA GLU A 90 -5.35 23.07 18.31
C GLU A 90 -5.26 21.55 18.50
N GLN A 91 -4.06 20.96 18.39
CA GLN A 91 -3.83 19.52 18.51
C GLN A 91 -3.51 19.04 19.92
N ILE A 92 -3.31 19.98 20.87
CA ILE A 92 -3.11 19.66 22.29
C ILE A 92 -4.16 20.39 23.10
N TYR A 93 -5.09 19.65 23.73
CA TYR A 93 -6.16 20.24 24.51
C TYR A 93 -6.64 19.30 25.62
N SER A 94 -7.35 19.85 26.59
CA SER A 94 -7.97 19.09 27.67
C SER A 94 -9.47 18.92 27.47
N ILE A 95 -9.99 17.75 27.85
CA ILE A 95 -11.43 17.42 27.82
C ILE A 95 -11.83 16.88 29.20
N GLU A 96 -12.98 17.31 29.71
CA GLU A 96 -13.59 16.71 30.90
C GLU A 96 -14.40 15.47 30.53
N PHE A 97 -14.14 14.38 31.23
CA PHE A 97 -14.85 13.11 31.09
C PHE A 97 -15.07 12.48 32.45
N GLN A 98 -16.35 12.25 32.84
CA GLN A 98 -16.76 11.67 34.15
C GLN A 98 -16.09 12.36 35.35
N ASN A 99 -16.11 13.68 35.38
CA ASN A 99 -15.49 14.54 36.39
C ASN A 99 -13.95 14.37 36.52
N LYS A 100 -13.30 13.92 35.48
CA LYS A 100 -11.84 13.80 35.38
C LYS A 100 -11.35 14.48 34.09
N THR A 101 -10.21 15.13 34.16
CA THR A 101 -9.63 15.80 33.00
C THR A 101 -8.69 14.86 32.26
N VAL A 102 -8.87 14.71 30.95
CA VAL A 102 -8.01 13.98 30.03
C VAL A 102 -7.35 14.98 29.09
N VAL A 103 -6.02 14.87 28.88
CA VAL A 103 -5.33 15.67 27.86
C VAL A 103 -5.22 14.82 26.60
N VAL A 104 -5.66 15.39 25.49
CA VAL A 104 -5.62 14.77 24.14
C VAL A 104 -4.50 15.40 23.37
N VAL A 105 -3.66 14.58 22.74
CA VAL A 105 -2.61 15.01 21.81
C VAL A 105 -2.83 14.32 20.49
N GLU A 106 -3.23 15.08 19.47
CA GLU A 106 -3.42 14.60 18.11
C GLU A 106 -2.10 14.77 17.34
N VAL A 107 -1.38 13.67 17.14
CA VAL A 107 -0.09 13.68 16.44
C VAL A 107 -0.33 13.35 14.96
N PRO A 108 -0.12 14.30 14.03
CA PRO A 108 -0.22 14.01 12.61
C PRO A 108 0.97 13.17 12.13
N ARG A 109 0.83 12.51 10.97
CA ARG A 109 2.00 12.02 10.24
C ARG A 109 2.86 13.22 9.84
N ALA A 110 4.16 13.17 10.17
CA ALA A 110 5.09 14.22 9.81
C ALA A 110 5.26 14.28 8.29
N GLU A 111 5.43 15.49 7.77
CA GLU A 111 5.82 15.67 6.37
C GLU A 111 7.20 15.06 6.12
N ARG A 112 7.50 14.73 4.85
CA ARG A 112 8.78 14.10 4.51
C ARG A 112 10.00 14.90 4.94
N TYR A 113 9.89 16.22 4.95
CA TYR A 113 10.98 17.14 5.34
C TYR A 113 11.29 17.11 6.84
N ASP A 114 10.31 16.74 7.66
CA ASP A 114 10.44 16.62 9.11
C ASP A 114 10.85 15.21 9.56
N ARG A 115 10.67 14.21 8.71
CA ARG A 115 11.05 12.81 9.03
C ARG A 115 12.52 12.55 8.77
N PRO A 116 13.18 11.76 9.63
CA PRO A 116 12.62 11.11 10.81
C PRO A 116 12.48 12.07 12.01
N VAL A 117 11.33 12.01 12.68
CA VAL A 117 11.13 12.64 13.99
C VAL A 117 11.73 11.71 15.06
N TYR A 118 12.71 12.18 15.80
CA TYR A 118 13.40 11.38 16.82
C TYR A 118 13.54 12.12 18.15
N VAL A 119 13.71 11.34 19.21
CA VAL A 119 13.83 11.79 20.60
C VAL A 119 15.29 11.73 21.04
N GLY A 120 15.75 12.78 21.70
CA GLY A 120 17.14 12.91 22.13
C GLY A 120 18.08 13.33 21.00
N GLN A 121 19.37 13.06 21.18
CA GLN A 121 20.43 13.53 20.26
C GLN A 121 20.87 12.49 19.23
N ASN A 122 20.45 11.23 19.39
CA ASN A 122 20.88 10.14 18.53
C ASN A 122 19.71 9.61 17.69
N ILE A 123 19.74 9.91 16.40
CA ILE A 123 18.74 9.50 15.42
C ILE A 123 18.52 7.97 15.43
N ASN A 124 19.58 7.17 15.53
CA ASN A 124 19.47 5.70 15.50
C ASN A 124 18.87 5.11 16.78
N GLN A 125 18.88 5.86 17.88
CA GLN A 125 18.36 5.42 19.17
C GLN A 125 16.99 6.00 19.50
N GLY A 126 16.68 7.17 18.94
CA GLY A 126 15.49 7.96 19.25
C GLY A 126 14.39 7.93 18.21
N THR A 127 14.57 7.25 17.08
CA THR A 127 13.55 7.14 16.03
C THR A 127 12.69 5.91 16.24
N TYR A 128 11.40 6.12 16.37
CA TYR A 128 10.40 5.07 16.58
C TYR A 128 9.39 5.03 15.45
N ARG A 129 8.78 3.87 15.28
CA ARG A 129 7.62 3.62 14.40
C ARG A 129 6.54 2.86 15.14
N ARG A 130 5.30 3.08 14.74
CA ARG A 130 4.14 2.36 15.26
C ARG A 130 3.95 1.05 14.49
N ASN A 131 3.73 -0.04 15.21
CA ASN A 131 3.34 -1.31 14.64
C ASN A 131 2.32 -1.97 15.57
N ASN A 132 1.07 -2.15 15.09
CA ASN A 132 -0.06 -2.53 15.90
C ASN A 132 -0.27 -1.57 17.08
N ASP A 133 -0.18 -2.04 18.32
CA ASP A 133 -0.32 -1.27 19.57
C ASP A 133 1.03 -0.88 20.22
N GLY A 134 2.17 -1.13 19.56
CA GLY A 134 3.49 -0.93 20.13
C GLY A 134 4.35 0.09 19.38
N ASP A 135 5.24 0.75 20.13
CA ASP A 135 6.25 1.66 19.62
C ASP A 135 7.60 0.94 19.53
N TYR A 136 8.14 0.82 18.34
CA TYR A 136 9.36 0.08 18.07
C TYR A 136 10.43 0.99 17.46
N LYS A 137 11.68 0.79 17.84
CA LYS A 137 12.80 1.50 17.24
C LYS A 137 12.91 1.17 15.75
N CYS A 138 13.11 2.20 14.95
CA CYS A 138 13.39 2.04 13.53
C CYS A 138 14.75 1.37 13.30
N SER A 139 14.82 0.53 12.28
CA SER A 139 16.08 -0.02 11.77
C SER A 139 16.89 1.06 11.04
N ASN A 140 18.19 0.82 10.86
CA ASN A 140 19.04 1.72 10.08
C ASN A 140 18.58 1.88 8.62
N SER A 141 17.94 0.86 8.04
CA SER A 141 17.39 0.93 6.68
C SER A 141 16.19 1.86 6.60
N GLU A 142 15.27 1.81 7.58
CA GLU A 142 14.11 2.70 7.65
C GLU A 142 14.54 4.16 7.86
N ILE A 143 15.51 4.41 8.74
CA ILE A 143 16.08 5.76 8.96
C ILE A 143 16.72 6.29 7.68
N LYS A 144 17.52 5.47 6.98
CA LYS A 144 18.12 5.86 5.70
C LYS A 144 17.06 6.15 4.63
N SER A 145 15.94 5.41 4.59
CA SER A 145 14.83 5.67 3.69
C SER A 145 14.22 7.05 3.96
N MET A 146 13.91 7.36 5.23
CA MET A 146 13.37 8.67 5.63
C MET A 146 14.33 9.83 5.29
N LEU A 147 15.64 9.65 5.53
CA LEU A 147 16.66 10.66 5.21
C LEU A 147 16.80 10.90 3.69
N ARG A 148 16.65 9.85 2.86
CA ARG A 148 16.62 10.04 1.41
C ARG A 148 15.38 10.83 0.98
N ASP A 149 14.22 10.54 1.59
CA ASP A 149 12.98 11.25 1.31
C ASP A 149 12.99 12.70 1.80
N GLN A 150 13.70 12.99 2.89
CA GLN A 150 13.86 14.35 3.43
C GLN A 150 14.61 15.27 2.47
N SER A 151 15.51 14.71 1.65
CA SER A 151 16.35 15.49 0.75
C SER A 151 15.56 16.28 -0.29
N ASP A 152 15.89 17.56 -0.50
CA ASP A 152 15.35 18.38 -1.58
C ASP A 152 15.81 17.91 -2.97
N LYS A 153 16.99 17.29 -3.01
CA LYS A 153 17.53 16.73 -4.25
C LYS A 153 17.07 15.29 -4.40
N SER A 154 16.38 15.02 -5.48
CA SER A 154 16.02 13.65 -5.84
C SER A 154 17.27 12.79 -5.97
N SER A 155 17.28 11.62 -5.33
CA SER A 155 18.44 10.69 -5.34
C SER A 155 18.77 10.19 -6.75
N ASP A 156 17.80 10.13 -7.64
CA ASP A 156 17.98 9.73 -9.04
C ASP A 156 18.82 10.73 -9.85
N ASN A 157 19.09 11.94 -9.32
CA ASN A 157 19.95 12.95 -9.92
C ASN A 157 21.46 12.78 -9.60
N THR A 158 21.81 11.75 -8.84
CA THR A 158 23.22 11.45 -8.48
C THR A 158 24.01 11.08 -9.72
N VAL A 159 25.22 11.66 -9.89
CA VAL A 159 26.14 11.32 -10.97
C VAL A 159 26.96 10.10 -10.56
N LEU A 160 27.05 9.11 -11.44
CA LEU A 160 27.77 7.85 -11.24
C LEU A 160 29.14 7.94 -11.92
N GLU A 161 30.10 8.54 -11.24
CA GLU A 161 31.43 8.86 -11.76
C GLU A 161 32.29 7.62 -12.09
N ASN A 162 31.90 6.45 -11.57
CA ASN A 162 32.52 5.16 -11.84
C ASN A 162 31.99 4.48 -13.11
N LEU A 163 30.98 5.05 -13.78
CA LEU A 163 30.37 4.50 -14.98
C LEU A 163 30.54 5.44 -16.18
N GLU A 164 30.61 4.84 -17.37
CA GLU A 164 30.61 5.53 -18.65
C GLU A 164 29.27 5.34 -19.39
N LEU A 165 29.02 6.07 -20.49
CA LEU A 165 27.79 5.98 -21.26
C LEU A 165 27.59 4.63 -21.96
N ASN A 166 28.62 3.80 -22.07
CA ASN A 166 28.54 2.41 -22.55
C ASN A 166 27.74 1.49 -21.63
N SER A 167 27.48 1.90 -20.37
CA SER A 167 26.55 1.23 -19.45
C SER A 167 25.09 1.30 -19.89
N PHE A 168 24.77 2.16 -20.86
CA PHE A 168 23.43 2.32 -21.42
C PHE A 168 23.17 1.39 -22.60
N CYS A 169 21.95 0.89 -22.70
CA CYS A 169 21.44 0.15 -23.84
C CYS A 169 21.18 1.09 -25.02
N ASN A 170 21.97 1.02 -26.06
CA ASN A 170 21.83 1.85 -27.24
C ASN A 170 20.48 1.70 -27.96
N ASP A 171 19.88 0.51 -27.93
CA ASP A 171 18.60 0.27 -28.58
C ASP A 171 17.43 0.93 -27.77
N SER A 172 17.53 0.96 -26.46
CA SER A 172 16.58 1.73 -25.61
C SER A 172 16.66 3.22 -25.93
N ILE A 173 17.88 3.78 -26.06
CA ILE A 173 18.09 5.19 -26.42
C ILE A 173 17.53 5.48 -27.81
N LYS A 174 17.79 4.63 -28.82
CA LYS A 174 17.25 4.80 -30.17
C LYS A 174 15.72 4.81 -30.19
N LYS A 175 15.10 3.84 -29.53
CA LYS A 175 13.63 3.76 -29.39
C LYS A 175 13.07 5.01 -28.72
N TYR A 176 13.66 5.45 -27.62
CA TYR A 176 13.25 6.65 -26.91
C TYR A 176 13.34 7.90 -27.79
N ARG A 177 14.46 8.10 -28.52
CA ARG A 177 14.62 9.22 -29.46
C ARG A 177 13.61 9.18 -30.59
N MET A 178 13.33 8.01 -31.13
CA MET A 178 12.30 7.85 -32.17
C MET A 178 10.93 8.28 -31.65
N MET A 179 10.55 7.86 -30.44
CA MET A 179 9.31 8.27 -29.81
C MET A 179 9.26 9.77 -29.55
N PHE A 180 10.33 10.33 -28.99
CA PHE A 180 10.44 11.77 -28.75
C PHE A 180 10.26 12.58 -30.05
N ASN A 181 10.95 12.21 -31.13
CA ASN A 181 10.86 12.89 -32.42
C ASN A 181 9.48 12.77 -33.07
N ASN A 182 8.78 11.64 -32.88
CA ASN A 182 7.43 11.45 -33.38
C ASN A 182 6.41 12.32 -32.64
N LEU A 183 6.56 12.43 -31.31
CA LEU A 183 5.66 13.24 -30.47
C LEU A 183 5.95 14.74 -30.58
N LYS A 184 7.21 15.12 -30.79
CA LYS A 184 7.66 16.52 -30.85
C LYS A 184 8.44 16.78 -32.17
N PRO A 185 7.75 16.69 -33.31
CA PRO A 185 8.39 16.94 -34.59
C PRO A 185 8.99 18.36 -34.64
N ASN A 186 10.19 18.50 -35.19
CA ASN A 186 10.94 19.75 -35.28
C ASN A 186 11.41 20.36 -33.93
N HIS A 187 11.43 19.58 -32.84
CA HIS A 187 12.03 20.06 -31.61
C HIS A 187 13.53 20.27 -31.76
N VAL A 188 14.07 21.35 -31.18
CA VAL A 188 15.51 21.71 -31.28
C VAL A 188 16.46 20.60 -30.78
N TRP A 189 16.00 19.69 -29.93
CA TRP A 189 16.81 18.55 -29.46
C TRP A 189 16.87 17.38 -30.46
N SER A 190 16.04 17.38 -31.49
CA SER A 190 16.03 16.30 -32.48
C SER A 190 17.35 16.22 -33.29
N SER A 191 18.02 17.37 -33.47
CA SER A 191 19.31 17.46 -34.18
C SER A 191 20.54 17.19 -33.31
N LEU A 192 20.40 17.08 -32.01
CA LEU A 192 21.50 16.83 -31.07
C LEU A 192 22.13 15.44 -31.27
N THR A 193 23.40 15.32 -30.97
CA THR A 193 24.06 14.02 -30.82
C THR A 193 23.45 13.21 -29.68
N ASN A 194 23.70 11.91 -29.58
CA ASN A 194 23.20 11.11 -28.46
C ASN A 194 23.69 11.62 -27.11
N GLN A 195 24.95 12.01 -27.03
CA GLN A 195 25.52 12.52 -25.77
C GLN A 195 24.85 13.83 -25.33
N GLU A 196 24.71 14.79 -26.25
CA GLU A 196 24.04 16.07 -25.98
C GLU A 196 22.56 15.86 -25.59
N PHE A 197 21.89 14.96 -26.29
CA PHE A 197 20.49 14.62 -25.98
C PHE A 197 20.35 14.01 -24.58
N LEU A 198 21.22 13.05 -24.20
CA LEU A 198 21.24 12.46 -22.86
C LEU A 198 21.50 13.49 -21.76
N LEU A 199 22.38 14.47 -22.02
CA LEU A 199 22.59 15.61 -21.11
C LEU A 199 21.31 16.47 -20.96
N LYS A 200 20.61 16.75 -22.05
CA LYS A 200 19.39 17.58 -22.05
C LYS A 200 18.23 16.93 -21.29
N ILE A 201 18.03 15.63 -21.47
CA ILE A 201 16.98 14.89 -20.76
C ILE A 201 17.35 14.56 -19.29
N GLY A 202 18.61 14.78 -18.90
CA GLY A 202 19.12 14.52 -17.55
C GLY A 202 19.50 13.08 -17.27
N ALA A 203 19.59 12.23 -18.30
CA ALA A 203 20.10 10.85 -18.18
C ALA A 203 21.60 10.80 -17.93
N ALA A 204 22.34 11.85 -18.35
CA ALA A 204 23.76 12.01 -18.10
C ALA A 204 24.07 13.44 -17.62
N ARG A 205 25.22 13.64 -16.98
CA ARG A 205 25.72 14.93 -16.55
C ARG A 205 27.23 15.00 -16.70
N ILE A 206 27.75 16.22 -16.87
CA ILE A 206 29.19 16.51 -16.77
C ILE A 206 29.54 16.54 -15.28
N SER A 207 30.47 15.68 -14.87
CA SER A 207 30.99 15.69 -13.50
C SER A 207 31.86 16.95 -13.28
N GLN A 208 31.74 17.54 -12.09
CA GLN A 208 32.57 18.66 -11.69
C GLN A 208 33.98 18.25 -11.26
N LYS A 209 34.20 16.94 -11.04
CA LYS A 209 35.53 16.44 -10.59
C LYS A 209 36.50 16.25 -11.73
N ASP A 210 36.04 15.70 -12.85
CA ASP A 210 36.89 15.30 -13.97
C ASP A 210 36.53 15.97 -15.31
N GLY A 211 35.37 16.67 -15.37
CA GLY A 211 34.86 17.31 -16.58
C GLY A 211 34.31 16.34 -17.63
N ILE A 212 34.14 15.06 -17.29
CA ILE A 212 33.68 14.00 -18.20
C ILE A 212 32.15 13.84 -18.07
N ILE A 213 31.53 13.30 -19.12
CA ILE A 213 30.10 12.97 -19.11
C ILE A 213 29.91 11.59 -18.49
N HIS A 214 29.17 11.52 -17.38
CA HIS A 214 28.81 10.29 -16.70
C HIS A 214 27.29 10.08 -16.66
N PRO A 215 26.83 8.84 -16.55
CA PRO A 215 25.43 8.52 -16.26
C PRO A 215 24.97 9.19 -14.99
N THR A 216 23.70 9.61 -14.95
CA THR A 216 22.99 9.82 -13.68
C THR A 216 22.37 8.50 -13.24
N LEU A 217 22.03 8.38 -11.94
CA LEU A 217 21.30 7.21 -11.46
C LEU A 217 19.97 7.04 -12.19
N ALA A 218 19.26 8.15 -12.50
CA ALA A 218 18.07 8.14 -13.34
C ALA A 218 18.34 7.55 -14.71
N GLY A 219 19.43 8.01 -15.37
CA GLY A 219 19.81 7.51 -16.70
C GLY A 219 20.13 6.02 -16.68
N LEU A 220 20.84 5.56 -15.65
CA LEU A 220 21.18 4.15 -15.48
C LEU A 220 19.91 3.29 -15.30
N ILE A 221 19.00 3.67 -14.39
CA ILE A 221 17.73 2.96 -14.18
C ILE A 221 16.88 2.95 -15.45
N PHE A 222 16.90 4.05 -16.21
CA PHE A 222 16.04 4.25 -17.36
C PHE A 222 16.56 3.58 -18.65
N PHE A 223 17.86 3.57 -18.86
CA PHE A 223 18.50 3.08 -20.11
C PHE A 223 19.59 2.03 -19.88
N GLY A 224 20.01 1.77 -18.64
CA GLY A 224 21.12 0.88 -18.35
C GLY A 224 20.83 -0.59 -18.67
N TYR A 225 21.89 -1.39 -18.72
CA TYR A 225 21.79 -2.84 -18.70
C TYR A 225 21.60 -3.32 -17.24
N TYR A 226 20.85 -4.40 -17.07
CA TYR A 226 20.52 -4.96 -15.76
C TYR A 226 21.74 -5.15 -14.83
N ASN A 227 22.84 -5.71 -15.37
CA ASN A 227 24.05 -5.94 -14.58
C ASN A 227 24.66 -4.64 -14.04
N GLU A 228 24.64 -3.57 -14.85
CA GLU A 228 25.13 -2.26 -14.41
C GLU A 228 24.21 -1.63 -13.37
N ILE A 229 22.89 -1.83 -13.52
CA ILE A 229 21.91 -1.33 -12.55
C ILE A 229 22.08 -2.01 -11.20
N ILE A 230 22.23 -3.35 -11.15
CA ILE A 230 22.35 -4.09 -9.87
C ILE A 230 23.68 -3.85 -9.17
N ASN A 231 24.74 -3.44 -9.88
CA ASN A 231 25.99 -3.02 -9.27
C ASN A 231 25.80 -1.78 -8.38
N GLU A 232 24.95 -0.84 -8.80
CA GLU A 232 24.65 0.39 -8.04
C GLU A 232 23.44 0.20 -7.10
N LEU A 233 22.47 -0.62 -7.51
CA LEU A 233 21.22 -0.88 -6.80
C LEU A 233 21.00 -2.39 -6.61
N PRO A 234 21.62 -3.02 -5.62
CA PRO A 234 21.62 -4.49 -5.46
C PRO A 234 20.23 -5.13 -5.29
N PHE A 235 19.23 -4.34 -4.90
CA PHE A 235 17.85 -4.81 -4.72
C PHE A 235 16.93 -4.45 -5.90
N TYR A 236 17.48 -3.88 -6.97
CA TYR A 236 16.71 -3.55 -8.15
C TYR A 236 16.12 -4.82 -8.77
N PHE A 237 14.80 -4.81 -8.94
CA PHE A 237 14.07 -5.94 -9.47
C PHE A 237 12.74 -5.48 -10.08
N LEU A 238 12.45 -5.89 -11.33
CA LEU A 238 11.19 -5.68 -12.01
C LEU A 238 10.61 -7.05 -12.36
N ASP A 239 9.35 -7.29 -12.02
CA ASP A 239 8.72 -8.59 -12.25
C ASP A 239 7.24 -8.41 -12.61
N TYR A 240 6.88 -8.76 -13.82
CA TYR A 240 5.50 -8.90 -14.27
C TYR A 240 5.13 -10.37 -14.30
N ARG A 241 4.01 -10.72 -13.71
CA ARG A 241 3.48 -12.09 -13.62
C ARG A 241 2.02 -12.10 -14.08
N GLU A 242 1.68 -13.04 -14.94
CA GLU A 242 0.32 -13.24 -15.41
C GLU A 242 -0.21 -14.60 -14.96
N HIS A 243 -1.40 -14.62 -14.35
CA HIS A 243 -2.06 -15.79 -13.80
C HIS A 243 -3.48 -15.90 -14.37
N LEU A 244 -3.63 -16.38 -15.60
CA LEU A 244 -4.93 -16.54 -16.25
C LEU A 244 -5.53 -17.94 -16.06
N SER A 245 -4.74 -18.92 -15.61
CA SER A 245 -5.15 -20.29 -15.31
C SER A 245 -4.69 -20.70 -13.90
N GLN A 246 -5.51 -21.50 -13.20
CA GLN A 246 -5.16 -22.04 -11.88
C GLN A 246 -4.16 -23.21 -11.94
N ASP A 247 -4.04 -23.84 -13.10
CA ASP A 247 -3.22 -25.04 -13.28
C ASP A 247 -1.74 -24.76 -13.56
N ILE A 248 -1.41 -23.51 -13.90
CA ILE A 248 -0.06 -23.09 -14.31
C ILE A 248 0.40 -21.95 -13.39
N ARG A 249 1.64 -22.05 -12.89
CA ARG A 249 2.20 -21.05 -11.98
C ARG A 249 2.19 -19.64 -12.58
N TRP A 250 2.52 -19.51 -13.88
CA TRP A 250 2.42 -18.26 -14.65
C TRP A 250 2.05 -18.60 -16.09
N THR A 251 1.08 -17.90 -16.64
CA THR A 251 0.76 -17.93 -18.09
C THR A 251 1.76 -17.10 -18.89
N ASP A 252 2.27 -16.05 -18.29
CA ASP A 252 3.33 -15.19 -18.87
C ASP A 252 4.13 -14.53 -17.75
N ARG A 253 5.41 -14.21 -18.03
CA ARG A 253 6.30 -13.52 -17.10
C ARG A 253 7.31 -12.67 -17.85
N VAL A 254 7.61 -11.47 -17.30
CA VAL A 254 8.71 -10.60 -17.74
C VAL A 254 9.49 -10.18 -16.51
N CYS A 255 10.74 -10.57 -16.43
CA CYS A 255 11.60 -10.28 -15.29
C CYS A 255 12.85 -9.50 -15.72
N SER A 256 13.30 -8.55 -14.91
CA SER A 256 14.50 -7.74 -15.21
C SER A 256 15.78 -8.56 -15.26
N SER A 257 15.81 -9.72 -14.59
CA SER A 257 16.94 -10.66 -14.62
C SER A 257 16.99 -11.56 -15.84
N ASP A 258 15.95 -11.51 -16.72
CA ASP A 258 15.95 -12.26 -17.96
C ASP A 258 16.96 -11.66 -18.93
N SER A 259 17.88 -12.46 -19.42
CA SER A 259 19.02 -11.98 -20.24
C SER A 259 18.66 -11.65 -21.69
N ASP A 260 17.38 -11.75 -22.09
CA ASP A 260 16.89 -11.50 -23.44
C ASP A 260 16.56 -10.04 -23.73
N TRP A 261 16.69 -9.15 -22.75
CA TRP A 261 16.44 -7.72 -22.86
C TRP A 261 17.29 -6.89 -21.87
N SER A 262 17.22 -5.56 -21.98
CA SER A 262 18.07 -4.65 -21.20
C SER A 262 17.86 -4.73 -19.67
N GLY A 263 16.67 -5.07 -19.21
CA GLY A 263 16.29 -5.07 -17.79
C GLY A 263 15.97 -3.69 -17.19
N ASN A 264 16.00 -2.62 -17.98
CA ASN A 264 15.73 -1.25 -17.53
C ASN A 264 14.21 -0.91 -17.50
N ILE A 265 13.84 0.19 -16.83
CA ILE A 265 12.42 0.56 -16.65
C ILE A 265 11.77 1.04 -17.96
N PHE A 266 12.50 1.63 -18.90
CA PHE A 266 11.95 2.08 -20.16
C PHE A 266 11.48 0.88 -21.00
N ASP A 267 12.34 -0.10 -21.23
CA ASP A 267 11.96 -1.29 -21.98
C ASP A 267 10.91 -2.11 -21.23
N PHE A 268 10.99 -2.18 -19.89
CA PHE A 268 9.97 -2.85 -19.07
C PHE A 268 8.59 -2.26 -19.28
N TYR A 269 8.45 -0.92 -19.17
CA TYR A 269 7.18 -0.24 -19.39
C TYR A 269 6.55 -0.63 -20.73
N PHE A 270 7.29 -0.54 -21.83
CA PHE A 270 6.77 -0.84 -23.16
C PHE A 270 6.56 -2.32 -23.44
N ARG A 271 7.28 -3.20 -22.75
CA ARG A 271 7.05 -4.66 -22.84
C ARG A 271 5.75 -5.09 -22.19
N ILE A 272 5.40 -4.52 -21.06
CA ILE A 272 4.26 -5.02 -20.27
C ILE A 272 2.98 -4.23 -20.46
N ILE A 273 3.04 -2.96 -20.92
CA ILE A 273 1.82 -2.15 -21.00
C ILE A 273 0.77 -2.74 -21.96
N ASN A 274 1.18 -3.29 -23.06
CA ASN A 274 0.27 -3.97 -23.99
C ASN A 274 -0.33 -5.24 -23.35
N LYS A 275 0.48 -6.01 -22.59
CA LYS A 275 0.02 -7.21 -21.89
C LYS A 275 -1.00 -6.84 -20.79
N LEU A 276 -0.79 -5.74 -20.08
CA LEU A 276 -1.71 -5.24 -19.05
C LEU A 276 -3.05 -4.78 -19.65
N THR A 277 -3.03 -4.14 -20.81
CA THR A 277 -4.24 -3.58 -21.44
C THR A 277 -4.96 -4.58 -22.38
N THR A 278 -4.28 -5.65 -22.81
CA THR A 278 -4.94 -6.74 -23.56
C THR A 278 -5.97 -7.44 -22.68
N GLU A 279 -7.10 -7.84 -23.23
CA GLU A 279 -8.21 -8.54 -22.56
C GLU A 279 -9.02 -7.72 -21.56
N VAL A 280 -8.63 -6.50 -21.22
CA VAL A 280 -9.52 -5.58 -20.51
C VAL A 280 -10.72 -5.30 -21.41
N LYS A 281 -11.95 -5.69 -20.98
CA LYS A 281 -13.18 -5.55 -21.75
C LYS A 281 -13.30 -4.13 -22.29
N LYS A 282 -13.24 -4.00 -23.63
CA LYS A 282 -13.38 -2.71 -24.34
C LYS A 282 -14.86 -2.45 -24.56
N PRO A 283 -15.51 -1.49 -23.86
CA PRO A 283 -16.85 -1.08 -24.27
C PRO A 283 -16.80 -0.54 -25.70
N PHE A 284 -17.69 -1.00 -26.55
CA PHE A 284 -17.79 -0.52 -27.93
C PHE A 284 -18.19 0.97 -27.90
N LYS A 285 -17.24 1.86 -28.20
CA LYS A 285 -17.49 3.30 -28.36
C LYS A 285 -16.96 3.77 -29.69
N LEU A 286 -17.74 4.57 -30.37
CA LEU A 286 -17.34 5.27 -31.58
C LEU A 286 -17.04 6.74 -31.24
N ASN A 287 -16.00 7.31 -31.86
CA ASN A 287 -15.76 8.75 -31.80
C ASN A 287 -16.77 9.52 -32.69
N LYS A 288 -16.74 10.85 -32.67
CA LYS A 288 -17.60 11.71 -33.50
C LYS A 288 -17.45 11.44 -35.02
N LYS A 289 -16.37 10.76 -35.44
CA LYS A 289 -16.11 10.37 -36.82
C LYS A 289 -16.50 8.91 -37.12
N LEU A 290 -17.27 8.26 -36.23
CA LEU A 290 -17.70 6.86 -36.33
C LEU A 290 -16.53 5.84 -36.37
N GLN A 291 -15.35 6.22 -35.89
CA GLN A 291 -14.21 5.34 -35.75
C GLN A 291 -14.21 4.71 -34.36
N ARG A 292 -13.84 3.44 -34.27
CA ARG A 292 -13.71 2.73 -33.01
C ARG A 292 -12.65 3.37 -32.14
N ILE A 293 -13.00 3.68 -30.89
CA ILE A 293 -12.02 4.12 -29.87
C ILE A 293 -11.42 2.86 -29.27
N ASP A 294 -10.19 2.52 -29.67
CA ASP A 294 -9.47 1.35 -29.14
C ASP A 294 -8.83 1.65 -27.77
N ASP A 295 -8.61 2.91 -27.46
CA ASP A 295 -8.05 3.37 -26.18
C ASP A 295 -9.14 3.96 -25.30
N THR A 296 -9.39 3.32 -24.14
CA THR A 296 -10.40 3.74 -23.19
C THR A 296 -9.74 4.45 -22.00
N LEU A 297 -10.54 5.20 -21.23
CA LEU A 297 -10.07 5.84 -19.99
C LEU A 297 -9.50 4.79 -19.00
N ILE A 298 -10.00 3.54 -19.02
CA ILE A 298 -9.47 2.44 -18.22
C ILE A 298 -8.03 2.13 -18.63
N HIS A 299 -7.75 2.02 -19.95
CA HIS A 299 -6.39 1.77 -20.43
C HIS A 299 -5.44 2.93 -20.09
N SER A 300 -5.90 4.17 -20.20
CA SER A 300 -5.14 5.34 -19.78
C SER A 300 -4.81 5.30 -18.28
N SER A 301 -5.79 4.94 -17.44
CA SER A 301 -5.58 4.81 -16.00
C SER A 301 -4.59 3.68 -15.65
N ILE A 302 -4.62 2.54 -16.36
CA ILE A 302 -3.64 1.45 -16.16
C ILE A 302 -2.23 1.92 -16.52
N ARG A 303 -2.07 2.66 -17.64
CA ARG A 303 -0.79 3.26 -18.03
C ARG A 303 -0.26 4.20 -16.97
N GLU A 304 -1.12 5.04 -16.40
CA GLU A 304 -0.78 5.98 -15.36
C GLU A 304 -0.34 5.26 -14.07
N VAL A 305 -1.07 4.22 -13.63
CA VAL A 305 -0.70 3.42 -12.46
C VAL A 305 0.67 2.77 -12.64
N LEU A 306 0.94 2.21 -13.82
CA LEU A 306 2.25 1.63 -14.13
C LEU A 306 3.37 2.67 -14.10
N ALA A 307 3.16 3.82 -14.78
CA ALA A 307 4.12 4.92 -14.80
C ALA A 307 4.41 5.42 -13.37
N ASN A 308 3.37 5.62 -12.57
CA ASN A 308 3.50 6.08 -11.19
C ASN A 308 4.27 5.10 -10.32
N ALA A 309 4.06 3.79 -10.46
CA ALA A 309 4.83 2.78 -9.75
C ALA A 309 6.33 2.84 -10.07
N LEU A 310 6.69 3.10 -11.35
CA LEU A 310 8.08 3.26 -11.77
C LEU A 310 8.68 4.61 -11.32
N ILE A 311 7.91 5.68 -11.34
CA ILE A 311 8.34 7.04 -10.97
C ILE A 311 8.51 7.18 -9.45
N HIS A 312 7.64 6.57 -8.65
CA HIS A 312 7.62 6.75 -7.20
C HIS A 312 8.32 5.66 -6.40
N ALA A 313 8.85 4.62 -7.04
CA ALA A 313 9.58 3.55 -6.35
C ALA A 313 10.82 4.07 -5.61
N ASP A 314 11.07 3.57 -4.41
CA ASP A 314 12.37 3.64 -3.76
C ASP A 314 13.26 2.50 -4.31
N TYR A 315 14.11 2.82 -5.28
CA TYR A 315 14.98 1.83 -5.92
C TYR A 315 16.08 1.28 -4.99
N TYR A 316 16.28 1.87 -3.82
CA TYR A 316 17.12 1.32 -2.75
C TYR A 316 16.36 0.33 -1.86
N GLY A 317 15.03 0.30 -1.98
CA GLY A 317 14.17 -0.60 -1.22
C GLY A 317 14.23 -2.04 -1.71
N THR A 318 13.86 -2.97 -0.82
CA THR A 318 13.88 -4.40 -1.12
C THR A 318 12.62 -4.85 -1.89
N ARG A 319 12.67 -6.05 -2.48
CA ARG A 319 11.56 -6.74 -3.21
C ARG A 319 11.16 -6.12 -4.54
N GLY A 320 11.81 -5.06 -5.02
CA GLY A 320 11.57 -4.49 -6.34
C GLY A 320 10.12 -4.10 -6.66
N ILE A 321 9.84 -3.84 -7.93
CA ILE A 321 8.50 -3.54 -8.44
C ILE A 321 7.89 -4.84 -8.96
N VAL A 322 6.72 -5.20 -8.45
CA VAL A 322 6.01 -6.44 -8.81
C VAL A 322 4.61 -6.10 -9.33
N ILE A 323 4.27 -6.65 -10.48
CA ILE A 323 2.98 -6.47 -11.11
C ILE A 323 2.38 -7.85 -11.35
N GLU A 324 1.21 -8.06 -10.83
CA GLU A 324 0.47 -9.32 -10.95
C GLU A 324 -0.86 -9.06 -11.68
N LYS A 325 -1.09 -9.80 -12.77
CA LYS A 325 -2.32 -9.75 -13.53
C LYS A 325 -3.04 -11.09 -13.44
N THR A 326 -4.31 -11.05 -13.12
CA THR A 326 -5.22 -12.18 -13.18
C THR A 326 -6.30 -11.94 -14.24
N CYS A 327 -7.25 -12.87 -14.39
CA CYS A 327 -8.38 -12.70 -15.31
C CYS A 327 -9.30 -11.52 -14.93
N ASP A 328 -9.31 -11.07 -13.67
CA ASP A 328 -10.24 -10.07 -13.14
C ASP A 328 -9.60 -8.92 -12.36
N SER A 329 -8.27 -8.94 -12.21
CA SER A 329 -7.57 -7.93 -11.45
C SER A 329 -6.15 -7.65 -11.98
N ILE A 330 -5.65 -6.45 -11.65
CA ILE A 330 -4.24 -6.06 -11.76
C ILE A 330 -3.82 -5.52 -10.41
N GLN A 331 -2.72 -6.06 -9.88
CA GLN A 331 -2.07 -5.54 -8.69
C GLN A 331 -0.70 -4.99 -9.06
N VAL A 332 -0.45 -3.73 -8.72
CA VAL A 332 0.84 -3.05 -8.93
C VAL A 332 1.43 -2.70 -7.57
N SER A 333 2.65 -3.13 -7.32
CA SER A 333 3.30 -2.97 -6.02
C SER A 333 4.74 -2.51 -6.18
N ASN A 334 5.12 -1.41 -5.53
CA ASN A 334 6.47 -0.82 -5.59
C ASN A 334 7.04 -0.55 -4.19
N PRO A 335 8.38 -0.59 -4.02
CA PRO A 335 9.03 -0.23 -2.76
C PRO A 335 8.88 1.25 -2.42
N GLY A 336 8.90 1.55 -1.12
CA GLY A 336 8.75 2.89 -0.55
C GLY A 336 7.33 3.20 -0.11
N ASN A 337 7.14 4.39 0.43
CA ASN A 337 5.87 4.90 0.95
C ASN A 337 5.41 6.11 0.16
N PHE A 338 4.17 6.52 0.39
CA PHE A 338 3.70 7.82 -0.10
C PHE A 338 4.49 8.95 0.56
N ARG A 339 4.91 9.93 -0.25
CA ARG A 339 5.59 11.13 0.23
C ARG A 339 4.61 12.21 0.71
N ILE A 340 3.34 12.09 0.31
CA ILE A 340 2.19 12.89 0.74
C ILE A 340 1.16 11.96 1.39
N PRO A 341 0.25 12.46 2.22
CA PRO A 341 -0.84 11.64 2.77
C PRO A 341 -1.68 10.97 1.68
N ILE A 342 -2.05 9.69 1.89
CA ILE A 342 -2.81 8.91 0.88
C ILE A 342 -4.12 9.61 0.50
N ASN A 343 -4.82 10.21 1.46
CA ASN A 343 -6.07 10.92 1.21
C ASN A 343 -5.87 12.12 0.27
N GLU A 344 -4.77 12.86 0.42
CA GLU A 344 -4.40 13.97 -0.46
C GLU A 344 -4.00 13.46 -1.85
N ALA A 345 -3.25 12.36 -1.93
CA ALA A 345 -2.90 11.72 -3.18
C ALA A 345 -4.15 11.27 -3.97
N ILE A 346 -5.17 10.74 -3.29
CA ILE A 346 -6.45 10.34 -3.90
C ILE A 346 -7.31 11.57 -4.27
N ALA A 347 -7.32 12.61 -3.45
CA ALA A 347 -8.03 13.86 -3.76
C ALA A 347 -7.43 14.56 -4.99
N GLY A 348 -6.13 14.40 -5.22
CA GLY A 348 -5.42 14.96 -6.37
C GLY A 348 -4.99 16.42 -6.19
N GLY A 349 -4.27 16.93 -7.19
CA GLY A 349 -3.79 18.33 -7.22
C GLY A 349 -2.39 18.53 -6.63
N ILE A 350 -1.83 17.54 -5.92
CA ILE A 350 -0.47 17.57 -5.36
C ILE A 350 0.34 16.41 -5.96
N SER A 351 1.56 16.69 -6.38
CA SER A 351 2.49 15.68 -6.90
C SER A 351 3.89 15.91 -6.34
N ASP A 352 4.43 14.90 -5.66
CA ASP A 352 5.81 14.89 -5.16
C ASP A 352 6.53 13.63 -5.64
N ALA A 353 7.09 13.70 -6.86
CA ALA A 353 7.76 12.58 -7.48
C ALA A 353 9.07 12.22 -6.75
N ARG A 354 9.22 10.96 -6.28
CA ARG A 354 10.45 10.47 -5.66
C ARG A 354 11.64 10.52 -6.62
N ASN A 355 11.44 10.14 -7.87
CA ASN A 355 12.44 10.13 -8.93
C ASN A 355 12.11 11.17 -10.00
N SER A 356 12.42 12.43 -9.70
CA SER A 356 12.02 13.57 -10.52
C SER A 356 12.65 13.57 -11.93
N ARG A 357 13.85 12.97 -12.10
CA ARG A 357 14.49 12.83 -13.40
C ARG A 357 13.85 11.72 -14.24
N ILE A 358 13.55 10.58 -13.63
CA ILE A 358 12.80 9.50 -14.29
C ILE A 358 11.44 10.03 -14.76
N PHE A 359 10.74 10.78 -13.88
CA PHE A 359 9.49 11.42 -14.25
C PHE A 359 9.62 12.34 -15.46
N ASN A 360 10.66 13.22 -15.50
CA ASN A 360 10.90 14.11 -16.61
C ASN A 360 11.14 13.34 -17.93
N MET A 361 11.90 12.25 -17.87
CA MET A 361 12.17 11.41 -19.05
C MET A 361 10.90 10.74 -19.58
N PHE A 362 10.04 10.21 -18.70
CA PHE A 362 8.73 9.67 -19.10
C PHE A 362 7.81 10.75 -19.67
N SER A 363 7.72 11.92 -19.02
CA SER A 363 6.90 13.06 -19.47
C SER A 363 7.29 13.59 -20.87
N LEU A 364 8.56 13.51 -21.24
CA LEU A 364 9.04 13.94 -22.57
C LEU A 364 8.49 13.05 -23.71
N ILE A 365 8.03 11.86 -23.39
CA ILE A 365 7.44 10.90 -24.33
C ILE A 365 5.96 10.62 -23.99
N ASP A 366 5.29 11.59 -23.36
CA ASP A 366 3.87 11.58 -23.00
C ASP A 366 3.46 10.36 -22.12
N VAL A 367 4.37 9.92 -21.23
CA VAL A 367 4.10 8.92 -20.20
C VAL A 367 4.10 9.61 -18.83
N GLY A 368 2.96 9.54 -18.11
CA GLY A 368 2.77 10.21 -16.83
C GLY A 368 2.48 11.72 -16.93
N GLU A 369 1.61 12.22 -16.08
CA GLU A 369 1.20 13.63 -16.05
C GLU A 369 1.57 14.31 -14.72
N ARG A 370 1.99 15.60 -14.80
CA ARG A 370 2.34 16.40 -13.60
C ARG A 370 1.14 16.96 -12.84
N SER A 371 -0.06 16.72 -13.29
CA SER A 371 -1.26 17.33 -12.70
C SER A 371 -1.54 16.90 -11.26
N GLY A 372 -0.90 15.84 -10.77
CA GLY A 372 -1.24 15.23 -9.50
C GLY A 372 -2.63 14.57 -9.47
N MET A 373 -3.26 14.43 -10.63
CA MET A 373 -4.63 13.91 -10.77
C MET A 373 -4.69 12.40 -11.06
N GLY A 374 -3.56 11.72 -11.15
CA GLY A 374 -3.50 10.31 -11.60
C GLY A 374 -4.37 9.37 -10.77
N LEU A 375 -4.24 9.39 -9.44
CA LEU A 375 -5.10 8.57 -8.57
C LEU A 375 -6.54 9.05 -8.56
N CYS A 376 -6.80 10.37 -8.49
CA CYS A 376 -8.15 10.92 -8.56
C CYS A 376 -8.87 10.47 -9.84
N ASN A 377 -8.23 10.60 -11.00
CA ASN A 377 -8.76 10.15 -12.28
C ASN A 377 -9.01 8.63 -12.31
N LEU A 378 -8.11 7.84 -11.73
CA LEU A 378 -8.27 6.39 -11.60
C LEU A 378 -9.58 6.05 -10.85
N PHE A 379 -9.80 6.63 -9.67
CA PHE A 379 -11.02 6.38 -8.88
C PHE A 379 -12.28 6.80 -9.64
N ASN A 380 -12.28 7.98 -10.27
CA ASN A 380 -13.39 8.48 -11.07
C ASN A 380 -13.72 7.58 -12.26
N VAL A 381 -12.69 7.08 -12.97
CA VAL A 381 -12.86 6.17 -14.12
C VAL A 381 -13.47 4.83 -13.68
N TRP A 382 -13.02 4.27 -12.55
CA TRP A 382 -13.59 3.02 -12.02
C TRP A 382 -15.05 3.19 -11.60
N GLU A 383 -15.38 4.29 -10.92
CA GLU A 383 -16.75 4.60 -10.51
C GLU A 383 -17.68 4.79 -11.73
N GLN A 384 -17.27 5.57 -12.74
CA GLN A 384 -18.02 5.80 -13.97
C GLN A 384 -18.31 4.50 -14.76
N ASN A 385 -17.43 3.50 -14.64
CA ASN A 385 -17.62 2.19 -15.27
C ASN A 385 -18.31 1.17 -14.35
N ASN A 386 -18.81 1.59 -13.17
CA ASN A 386 -19.42 0.74 -12.15
C ASN A 386 -18.53 -0.43 -11.70
N LEU A 387 -17.21 -0.28 -11.76
CA LEU A 387 -16.26 -1.27 -11.28
C LEU A 387 -16.07 -1.15 -9.77
N VAL A 388 -15.55 -2.22 -9.17
CA VAL A 388 -15.17 -2.21 -7.75
C VAL A 388 -14.08 -1.18 -7.51
N LYS A 389 -14.28 -0.32 -6.51
CA LYS A 389 -13.38 0.76 -6.17
C LYS A 389 -11.93 0.26 -6.03
N PRO A 390 -10.94 0.94 -6.64
CA PRO A 390 -9.53 0.59 -6.48
C PRO A 390 -9.11 0.60 -5.01
N VAL A 391 -8.23 -0.33 -4.64
CA VAL A 391 -7.65 -0.36 -3.29
C VAL A 391 -6.23 0.18 -3.38
N VAL A 392 -5.96 1.24 -2.63
CA VAL A 392 -4.62 1.82 -2.47
C VAL A 392 -4.20 1.57 -1.03
N SER A 393 -3.08 0.91 -0.84
CA SER A 393 -2.57 0.58 0.48
C SER A 393 -1.07 0.86 0.59
N GLU A 394 -0.66 1.22 1.80
CA GLU A 394 0.73 1.42 2.19
C GLU A 394 1.04 0.44 3.33
N THR A 395 2.17 -0.24 3.24
CA THR A 395 2.70 -1.06 4.32
C THR A 395 4.05 -0.51 4.73
N ILE A 396 4.27 -0.39 6.04
CA ILE A 396 5.54 0.07 6.60
C ILE A 396 6.34 -1.14 7.11
N THR A 397 5.66 -2.12 7.67
CA THR A 397 6.26 -3.32 8.24
C THR A 397 5.72 -4.58 7.56
N PRO A 398 6.53 -5.60 7.29
CA PRO A 398 7.98 -5.72 7.50
C PRO A 398 8.82 -5.00 6.45
N VAL A 399 8.23 -4.45 5.39
CA VAL A 399 8.89 -3.75 4.29
C VAL A 399 7.99 -2.61 3.81
N GLU A 400 8.57 -1.43 3.64
CA GLU A 400 7.87 -0.28 3.06
C GLU A 400 7.44 -0.57 1.63
N ARG A 401 6.13 -0.46 1.38
CA ARG A 401 5.57 -0.82 0.09
C ARG A 401 4.24 -0.13 -0.18
N VAL A 402 4.08 0.41 -1.37
CA VAL A 402 2.79 0.87 -1.89
C VAL A 402 2.21 -0.21 -2.79
N THR A 403 0.93 -0.50 -2.64
CA THR A 403 0.21 -1.45 -3.48
C THR A 403 -1.10 -0.84 -3.96
N ILE A 404 -1.35 -0.94 -5.27
CA ILE A 404 -2.59 -0.53 -5.91
C ILE A 404 -3.22 -1.77 -6.54
N GLU A 405 -4.44 -2.10 -6.13
CA GLU A 405 -5.23 -3.21 -6.67
C GLU A 405 -6.40 -2.68 -7.49
N LEU A 406 -6.49 -3.11 -8.74
CA LEU A 406 -7.53 -2.76 -9.71
C LEU A 406 -8.35 -4.00 -10.02
N LYS A 407 -9.66 -3.97 -9.70
CA LYS A 407 -10.61 -5.06 -10.02
C LYS A 407 -11.50 -4.68 -11.19
N PHE A 408 -11.66 -5.60 -12.14
CA PHE A 408 -12.51 -5.42 -13.33
C PHE A 408 -13.89 -6.03 -13.16
N VAL A 409 -14.29 -6.33 -11.93
CA VAL A 409 -15.59 -6.88 -11.55
C VAL A 409 -16.59 -5.75 -11.29
N GLN A 410 -17.84 -5.94 -11.71
CA GLN A 410 -18.91 -4.96 -11.49
C GLN A 410 -19.27 -4.86 -9.99
N SER A 411 -19.42 -3.64 -9.47
CA SER A 411 -19.76 -3.41 -8.06
C SER A 411 -21.13 -3.99 -7.66
N LYS A 412 -22.05 -4.16 -8.61
CA LYS A 412 -23.36 -4.81 -8.41
C LYS A 412 -23.24 -6.34 -8.27
N GLU A 413 -22.30 -6.96 -8.96
CA GLU A 413 -22.06 -8.42 -8.88
C GLU A 413 -21.55 -8.84 -7.51
N ILE A 414 -20.65 -8.06 -6.88
CA ILE A 414 -20.18 -8.35 -5.52
C ILE A 414 -21.31 -8.22 -4.49
N LYS A 415 -22.20 -7.20 -4.62
CA LYS A 415 -23.36 -7.09 -3.73
C LYS A 415 -24.33 -8.27 -3.90
N ASN A 416 -24.49 -8.78 -5.11
CA ASN A 416 -25.31 -9.96 -5.38
C ASN A 416 -24.61 -11.24 -4.89
N THR A 417 -23.31 -11.40 -5.14
CA THR A 417 -22.51 -12.55 -4.66
C THR A 417 -22.41 -12.55 -3.14
N ALA A 418 -22.22 -11.39 -2.49
CA ALA A 418 -22.23 -11.26 -1.05
C ALA A 418 -23.62 -11.52 -0.45
N ARG A 419 -24.69 -11.04 -1.09
CA ARG A 419 -26.08 -11.37 -0.71
C ARG A 419 -26.40 -12.85 -0.95
N THR A 420 -25.94 -13.44 -2.05
CA THR A 420 -26.11 -14.87 -2.35
C THR A 420 -25.25 -15.73 -1.42
N ALA A 421 -24.02 -15.31 -1.08
CA ALA A 421 -23.18 -16.00 -0.12
C ALA A 421 -23.73 -15.87 1.31
N GLN A 422 -24.21 -14.69 1.74
CA GLN A 422 -24.89 -14.52 3.01
C GLN A 422 -26.25 -15.22 3.06
N SER A 423 -27.02 -15.24 1.97
CA SER A 423 -28.26 -16.02 1.88
C SER A 423 -28.01 -17.52 1.77
N ALA A 424 -26.89 -17.94 1.14
CA ALA A 424 -26.47 -19.35 1.11
C ALA A 424 -25.85 -19.83 2.43
N GLN A 425 -25.26 -18.95 3.23
CA GLN A 425 -24.83 -19.27 4.59
C GLN A 425 -26.00 -19.31 5.60
N ASN A 426 -27.09 -18.59 5.35
CA ASN A 426 -28.23 -18.49 6.28
C ASN A 426 -29.48 -19.27 5.82
N SER A 427 -29.50 -19.96 4.69
CA SER A 427 -30.62 -20.86 4.30
C SER A 427 -30.18 -22.32 4.46
N LEU A 428 -30.40 -22.86 5.64
CA LEU A 428 -30.48 -24.29 5.81
C LEU A 428 -31.72 -24.80 5.04
N ASN A 429 -31.53 -25.80 4.21
CA ASN A 429 -32.64 -26.47 3.52
C ASN A 429 -33.56 -27.11 4.57
N SER A 430 -34.85 -27.26 4.30
CA SER A 430 -35.82 -27.88 5.21
C SER A 430 -35.30 -29.21 5.78
N ILE A 431 -34.66 -30.03 4.95
CA ILE A 431 -34.07 -31.32 5.36
C ILE A 431 -32.87 -31.12 6.29
N GLU A 432 -32.02 -30.13 6.08
CA GLU A 432 -30.88 -29.80 6.97
C GLU A 432 -31.37 -29.38 8.36
N ILE A 433 -32.44 -28.59 8.42
CA ILE A 433 -33.10 -28.16 9.67
C ILE A 433 -33.71 -29.36 10.42
N GLU A 434 -34.39 -30.26 9.72
CA GLU A 434 -35.00 -31.47 10.30
C GLU A 434 -33.93 -32.44 10.84
N ILE A 435 -32.81 -32.58 10.15
CA ILE A 435 -31.66 -33.39 10.62
C ILE A 435 -31.08 -32.79 11.89
N LEU A 436 -30.80 -31.46 11.92
CA LEU A 436 -30.27 -30.78 13.11
C LEU A 436 -31.22 -30.88 14.29
N LYS A 437 -32.53 -30.73 14.07
CA LYS A 437 -33.55 -30.89 15.09
C LYS A 437 -33.61 -32.34 15.66
N ALA A 438 -33.64 -33.33 14.78
CA ALA A 438 -33.67 -34.74 15.18
C ALA A 438 -32.41 -35.15 15.94
N VAL A 439 -31.24 -34.59 15.58
CA VAL A 439 -29.98 -34.83 16.28
C VAL A 439 -29.92 -34.13 17.62
N SER A 440 -30.43 -32.90 17.72
CA SER A 440 -30.51 -32.19 19.03
C SER A 440 -31.42 -32.87 20.04
N GLU A 441 -32.53 -33.49 19.56
CA GLU A 441 -33.45 -34.28 20.39
C GLU A 441 -32.84 -35.65 20.78
N THR A 442 -32.05 -36.25 19.92
CA THR A 442 -31.48 -37.60 20.12
C THR A 442 -30.04 -37.64 19.63
N PRO A 443 -29.04 -37.20 20.42
CA PRO A 443 -27.63 -37.09 19.96
C PRO A 443 -27.01 -38.41 19.47
N ASN A 444 -27.49 -39.54 19.94
CA ASN A 444 -26.98 -40.89 19.57
C ASN A 444 -27.70 -41.49 18.38
N ILE A 445 -28.57 -40.75 17.68
CA ILE A 445 -29.33 -41.21 16.54
C ILE A 445 -28.43 -41.71 15.43
N THR A 446 -28.71 -42.89 14.89
CA THR A 446 -27.95 -43.45 13.76
C THR A 446 -28.47 -42.91 12.42
N GLN A 447 -27.66 -42.91 11.37
CA GLN A 447 -28.08 -42.52 10.03
C GLN A 447 -29.28 -43.31 9.52
N LYS A 448 -29.36 -44.63 9.88
CA LYS A 448 -30.48 -45.49 9.55
C LYS A 448 -31.76 -45.06 10.28
N ALA A 449 -31.65 -44.75 11.56
CA ALA A 449 -32.81 -44.25 12.34
C ALA A 449 -33.27 -42.86 11.88
N LEU A 450 -32.34 -41.95 11.48
CA LEU A 450 -32.67 -40.67 10.83
C LEU A 450 -33.42 -40.88 9.51
N SER A 451 -32.97 -41.83 8.70
CA SER A 451 -33.62 -42.19 7.44
C SER A 451 -35.08 -42.63 7.65
N SER A 452 -35.32 -43.48 8.66
CA SER A 452 -36.63 -43.95 9.03
C SER A 452 -37.48 -42.83 9.66
N LYS A 453 -36.94 -42.00 10.56
CA LYS A 453 -37.66 -40.91 11.24
C LYS A 453 -38.11 -39.81 10.27
N LEU A 454 -37.27 -39.47 9.29
CA LEU A 454 -37.54 -38.40 8.33
C LEU A 454 -38.15 -38.88 7.01
N ASN A 455 -38.32 -40.20 6.84
CA ASN A 455 -38.77 -40.83 5.62
C ASN A 455 -37.95 -40.44 4.36
N ILE A 456 -36.64 -40.35 4.51
CA ILE A 456 -35.66 -39.96 3.49
C ILE A 456 -34.67 -41.11 3.27
N LYS A 457 -34.27 -41.35 2.01
CA LYS A 457 -33.28 -42.40 1.70
C LYS A 457 -31.97 -42.21 2.47
N GLN A 458 -31.41 -43.27 2.97
CA GLN A 458 -30.17 -43.23 3.80
C GLN A 458 -28.98 -42.59 3.05
N THR A 459 -28.87 -42.74 1.74
CA THR A 459 -27.87 -42.09 0.90
C THR A 459 -28.03 -40.56 0.92
N THR A 460 -29.25 -40.07 0.89
CA THR A 460 -29.58 -38.62 0.97
C THR A 460 -29.30 -38.06 2.37
N ILE A 461 -29.62 -38.82 3.44
CA ILE A 461 -29.27 -38.45 4.82
C ILE A 461 -27.76 -38.32 4.98
N ARG A 462 -26.97 -39.26 4.44
CA ARG A 462 -25.53 -39.23 4.48
C ARG A 462 -24.98 -37.96 3.78
N PHE A 463 -25.47 -37.66 2.60
CA PHE A 463 -25.10 -36.46 1.85
C PHE A 463 -25.32 -35.18 2.65
N TYR A 464 -26.49 -35.03 3.31
CA TYR A 464 -26.77 -33.85 4.11
C TYR A 464 -25.97 -33.80 5.42
N ILE A 465 -25.68 -34.94 6.05
CA ILE A 465 -24.79 -35.01 7.20
C ILE A 465 -23.37 -34.55 6.81
N ASP A 466 -22.82 -35.06 5.71
CA ASP A 466 -21.48 -34.66 5.23
C ASP A 466 -21.45 -33.15 4.90
N LYS A 467 -22.53 -32.61 4.35
CA LYS A 467 -22.71 -31.20 4.05
C LYS A 467 -22.83 -30.34 5.35
N LEU A 468 -23.53 -30.80 6.37
CA LEU A 468 -23.64 -30.12 7.67
C LEU A 468 -22.30 -30.16 8.43
N GLN A 469 -21.53 -31.25 8.29
CA GLN A 469 -20.18 -31.34 8.85
C GLN A 469 -19.22 -30.40 8.13
N SER A 470 -19.25 -30.29 6.81
CA SER A 470 -18.43 -29.35 6.05
C SER A 470 -18.74 -27.87 6.38
N LYS A 471 -19.99 -27.57 6.79
CA LYS A 471 -20.41 -26.25 7.30
C LYS A 471 -20.11 -26.06 8.79
N HIS A 472 -19.48 -27.01 9.48
CA HIS A 472 -19.21 -27.00 10.93
C HIS A 472 -20.47 -26.89 11.82
N LEU A 473 -21.64 -27.17 11.29
CA LEU A 473 -22.92 -27.12 12.02
C LEU A 473 -23.23 -28.41 12.77
N LEU A 474 -22.59 -29.53 12.37
CA LEU A 474 -22.74 -30.83 12.96
C LEU A 474 -21.36 -31.48 13.17
N ILE A 475 -21.08 -31.98 14.36
CA ILE A 475 -19.80 -32.61 14.69
C ILE A 475 -20.07 -34.01 15.25
N ARG A 476 -19.30 -35.00 14.79
CA ARG A 476 -19.31 -36.34 15.39
C ARG A 476 -18.28 -36.42 16.51
N VAL A 477 -18.72 -36.69 17.72
CA VAL A 477 -17.84 -36.87 18.88
C VAL A 477 -17.76 -38.34 19.24
N GLY A 478 -16.53 -38.89 19.28
CA GLY A 478 -16.26 -40.30 19.59
C GLY A 478 -16.22 -41.21 18.36
N SER A 479 -16.24 -42.55 18.57
CA SER A 479 -16.11 -43.54 17.53
C SER A 479 -17.39 -43.72 16.70
N ASN A 480 -17.30 -44.34 15.52
CA ASN A 480 -18.46 -44.66 14.67
C ASN A 480 -19.48 -45.58 15.34
N ARG A 481 -19.08 -46.36 16.34
CA ARG A 481 -19.94 -47.35 17.03
C ARG A 481 -20.57 -46.79 18.32
N SER A 482 -19.85 -45.93 19.07
CA SER A 482 -20.26 -45.43 20.40
C SER A 482 -20.26 -43.90 20.50
N GLY A 483 -20.03 -43.18 19.41
CA GLY A 483 -20.02 -41.72 19.38
C GLY A 483 -21.43 -41.11 19.25
N TYR A 484 -21.53 -39.81 19.56
CA TYR A 484 -22.74 -39.04 19.43
C TYR A 484 -22.54 -37.81 18.53
N TRP A 485 -23.65 -37.21 18.10
CA TRP A 485 -23.66 -35.99 17.31
C TRP A 485 -23.77 -34.76 18.23
N LYS A 486 -23.02 -33.73 17.92
CA LYS A 486 -23.11 -32.44 18.60
C LYS A 486 -23.43 -31.37 17.57
N THR A 487 -24.50 -30.60 17.81
CA THR A 487 -24.84 -29.41 17.03
C THR A 487 -24.05 -28.22 17.54
N ASN A 488 -23.47 -27.44 16.62
CA ASN A 488 -22.81 -26.17 16.93
C ASN A 488 -23.82 -25.05 16.66
N ASN A 489 -24.57 -24.66 17.68
CA ASN A 489 -25.39 -23.46 17.63
C ASN A 489 -24.42 -22.25 17.72
N GLN A 490 -24.28 -21.48 16.64
CA GLN A 490 -23.77 -20.13 16.70
C GLN A 490 -24.81 -19.16 17.22
#